data_999f0d6ccc6d8063a18c8d80608b2b03
#
_entry.id   999f0d6ccc6d8063a18c8d80608b2b03
#
_cell.length_a   1.000
_cell.length_b   1.000
_cell.length_c   1.000
_cell.angle_alpha   90.00
_cell.angle_beta   90.00
_cell.angle_gamma   90.00
#
_symmetry.space_group_name_H-M   'P 1'
#
loop_
_entity.id
_entity.type
_entity.pdbx_description
1 polymer ?
#
loop_
_entity_poly.entity_id
_entity_poly.type
_entity_poly.pdbx_seq_one_letter_code
_entity_poly.pdbx_strand_id
1 'polypeptide(L)'
;MSKKIRKAIIPAAGLGTRFLPATKAQPKEMLPIVDKPTIQYIIEEAVASGIEEILIITGRSKKCIEDHFDKSVELELELEKSGKEEMLKMVRDISDMVDIHFIRQKEPKGLGHAISCAKTFVGNEPFAVLLGDDIVYNEGKPCLKQLIDCYDEYKTSVLGVQTVEAKDVNKYGIVNGIHIEDRVYKVKGLVEKPSVEEAPSNVAILGRYIITPRIFKILEETKPGKGGEIQLTDALLNLISEEAMYAYDFEGTRYDVGDKLGFLKATVEYALRREDLRDGFIEYLNTLKK
;
A
#
# COMPACT_ATOMS: atom_id res chain seq x y z
N MET A 1 15.68 14.43 -19.26
CA MET A 1 16.10 13.40 -18.29
C MET A 1 14.85 12.87 -17.62
N SER A 2 14.66 11.56 -17.56
CA SER A 2 13.55 10.94 -16.84
C SER A 2 13.68 11.27 -15.35
N LYS A 3 12.57 11.66 -14.71
CA LYS A 3 12.56 11.97 -13.29
C LYS A 3 12.54 10.67 -12.50
N LYS A 4 13.40 10.57 -11.47
CA LYS A 4 13.42 9.45 -10.51
C LYS A 4 12.12 9.43 -9.69
N ILE A 5 11.65 8.25 -9.32
CA ILE A 5 10.54 8.11 -8.36
C ILE A 5 11.09 8.38 -6.96
N ARG A 6 10.72 9.51 -6.36
CA ARG A 6 11.19 9.93 -5.02
C ARG A 6 10.07 10.09 -4.02
N LYS A 7 8.83 10.26 -4.51
CA LYS A 7 7.65 10.56 -3.70
C LYS A 7 6.70 9.38 -3.69
N ALA A 8 6.14 9.11 -2.53
CA ALA A 8 5.09 8.13 -2.37
C ALA A 8 3.84 8.72 -1.69
N ILE A 9 2.69 8.16 -2.02
CA ILE A 9 1.39 8.49 -1.42
C ILE A 9 0.83 7.24 -0.77
N ILE A 10 0.41 7.36 0.49
CA ILE A 10 -0.25 6.29 1.23
C ILE A 10 -1.67 6.74 1.61
N PRO A 11 -2.71 6.29 0.88
CA PRO A 11 -4.09 6.55 1.27
C PRO A 11 -4.47 5.79 2.53
N ALA A 12 -4.78 6.50 3.61
CA ALA A 12 -5.15 5.97 4.92
C ALA A 12 -6.43 6.63 5.48
N ALA A 13 -7.30 7.15 4.62
CA ALA A 13 -8.52 7.87 5.03
C ALA A 13 -9.75 6.98 5.24
N GLY A 14 -9.68 5.69 4.91
CA GLY A 14 -10.80 4.75 5.01
C GLY A 14 -11.30 4.53 6.43
N LEU A 15 -12.60 4.24 6.59
CA LEU A 15 -13.25 4.08 7.89
C LEU A 15 -12.92 2.76 8.61
N GLY A 16 -12.38 1.76 7.91
CA GLY A 16 -11.97 0.48 8.51
C GLY A 16 -13.12 -0.38 9.04
N THR A 17 -14.32 -0.27 8.48
CA THR A 17 -15.54 -0.92 9.00
C THR A 17 -15.47 -2.43 9.10
N ARG A 18 -14.63 -3.08 8.30
CA ARG A 18 -14.43 -4.55 8.33
C ARG A 18 -13.85 -5.05 9.67
N PHE A 19 -13.13 -4.19 10.40
CA PHE A 19 -12.49 -4.50 11.68
C PHE A 19 -13.21 -3.93 12.90
N LEU A 20 -14.46 -3.49 12.75
CA LEU A 20 -15.26 -3.15 13.93
C LEU A 20 -15.43 -4.38 14.83
N PRO A 21 -15.35 -4.20 16.19
CA PRO A 21 -15.31 -2.92 16.92
C PRO A 21 -13.92 -2.30 17.10
N ALA A 22 -12.81 -2.99 16.78
CA ALA A 22 -11.45 -2.49 17.02
C ALA A 22 -11.20 -1.12 16.38
N THR A 23 -11.67 -0.94 15.16
CA THR A 23 -11.49 0.29 14.38
C THR A 23 -12.46 1.42 14.72
N LYS A 24 -13.26 1.28 15.80
CA LYS A 24 -14.08 2.38 16.32
C LYS A 24 -13.21 3.55 16.81
N ALA A 25 -12.08 3.25 17.46
CA ALA A 25 -11.18 4.23 18.05
C ALA A 25 -9.77 4.23 17.43
N GLN A 26 -9.39 3.18 16.72
CA GLN A 26 -8.07 3.00 16.13
C GLN A 26 -8.15 2.79 14.63
N PRO A 27 -7.32 3.46 13.81
CA PRO A 27 -7.21 3.20 12.38
C PRO A 27 -6.84 1.74 12.11
N LYS A 28 -7.40 1.16 11.03
CA LYS A 28 -7.01 -0.18 10.59
C LYS A 28 -5.51 -0.28 10.26
N GLU A 29 -4.94 0.81 9.79
CA GLU A 29 -3.53 0.94 9.45
C GLU A 29 -2.59 0.86 10.66
N MET A 30 -3.15 1.07 11.87
CA MET A 30 -2.44 0.93 13.16
C MET A 30 -2.67 -0.41 13.85
N LEU A 31 -3.44 -1.32 13.27
CA LEU A 31 -3.55 -2.68 13.79
C LEU A 31 -2.19 -3.39 13.66
N PRO A 32 -1.66 -3.96 14.76
CA PRO A 32 -0.31 -4.50 14.74
C PRO A 32 -0.27 -5.92 14.16
N ILE A 33 0.69 -6.16 13.27
CA ILE A 33 1.11 -7.49 12.87
C ILE A 33 2.26 -7.85 13.80
N VAL A 34 2.00 -8.77 14.72
CA VAL A 34 2.82 -9.07 15.91
C VAL A 34 2.88 -7.82 16.81
N ASP A 35 3.88 -6.97 16.67
CA ASP A 35 4.14 -5.79 17.50
C ASP A 35 4.37 -4.50 16.68
N LYS A 36 4.30 -4.59 15.34
CA LYS A 36 4.54 -3.47 14.43
C LYS A 36 3.26 -3.08 13.70
N PRO A 37 2.83 -1.80 13.70
CA PRO A 37 1.68 -1.34 12.95
C PRO A 37 1.77 -1.66 11.45
N THR A 38 0.65 -2.04 10.85
CA THR A 38 0.55 -2.36 9.41
C THR A 38 1.18 -1.28 8.53
N ILE A 39 0.90 -0.01 8.80
CA ILE A 39 1.41 1.11 8.00
C ILE A 39 2.94 1.23 8.04
N GLN A 40 3.59 0.82 9.12
CA GLN A 40 5.05 0.87 9.23
C GLN A 40 5.73 -0.08 8.25
N TYR A 41 5.19 -1.28 8.03
CA TYR A 41 5.70 -2.21 7.00
C TYR A 41 5.64 -1.60 5.60
N ILE A 42 4.57 -0.83 5.31
CA ILE A 42 4.37 -0.19 4.01
C ILE A 42 5.37 0.96 3.82
N ILE A 43 5.63 1.74 4.87
CA ILE A 43 6.63 2.82 4.84
C ILE A 43 8.04 2.25 4.72
N GLU A 44 8.38 1.21 5.48
CA GLU A 44 9.67 0.51 5.37
C GLU A 44 9.92 -0.01 3.94
N GLU A 45 8.90 -0.58 3.28
CA GLU A 45 8.99 -0.98 1.88
C GLU A 45 9.28 0.21 0.96
N ALA A 46 8.61 1.33 1.17
CA ALA A 46 8.82 2.55 0.37
C ALA A 46 10.25 3.08 0.55
N VAL A 47 10.74 3.17 1.78
CA VAL A 47 12.11 3.61 2.11
C VAL A 47 13.16 2.67 1.50
N ALA A 48 12.98 1.35 1.66
CA ALA A 48 13.86 0.34 1.08
C ALA A 48 13.86 0.36 -0.47
N SER A 49 12.81 0.95 -1.07
CA SER A 49 12.70 1.15 -2.53
C SER A 49 13.32 2.47 -3.02
N GLY A 50 13.81 3.33 -2.11
CA GLY A 50 14.47 4.59 -2.43
C GLY A 50 13.53 5.80 -2.50
N ILE A 51 12.37 5.73 -1.83
CA ILE A 51 11.48 6.88 -1.64
C ILE A 51 12.11 7.82 -0.61
N GLU A 52 12.05 9.11 -0.88
CA GLU A 52 12.65 10.18 -0.09
C GLU A 52 11.60 10.99 0.70
N GLU A 53 10.38 11.09 0.17
CA GLU A 53 9.28 11.85 0.77
C GLU A 53 7.97 11.04 0.69
N ILE A 54 7.23 10.94 1.79
CA ILE A 54 5.96 10.23 1.85
C ILE A 54 4.84 11.18 2.25
N LEU A 55 3.72 11.16 1.52
CA LEU A 55 2.48 11.83 1.90
C LEU A 55 1.45 10.79 2.35
N ILE A 56 1.06 10.84 3.60
CA ILE A 56 -0.05 10.05 4.13
C ILE A 56 -1.34 10.86 4.03
N ILE A 57 -2.33 10.32 3.31
CA ILE A 57 -3.64 10.96 3.17
C ILE A 57 -4.56 10.39 4.24
N THR A 58 -4.78 11.16 5.31
CA THR A 58 -5.54 10.74 6.48
C THR A 58 -7.01 11.19 6.42
N GLY A 59 -7.84 10.54 7.22
CA GLY A 59 -9.21 10.93 7.51
C GLY A 59 -9.33 11.56 8.90
N ARG A 60 -10.58 11.78 9.33
CA ARG A 60 -10.88 12.19 10.70
C ARG A 60 -10.51 11.06 11.69
N SER A 61 -10.00 11.41 12.85
CA SER A 61 -9.65 10.45 13.93
C SER A 61 -8.50 9.48 13.59
N LYS A 62 -7.52 9.92 12.79
CA LYS A 62 -6.33 9.14 12.41
C LYS A 62 -5.03 9.66 13.06
N LYS A 63 -5.14 10.49 14.12
CA LYS A 63 -4.00 11.15 14.76
C LYS A 63 -2.91 10.18 15.25
N CYS A 64 -3.27 8.99 15.70
CA CYS A 64 -2.29 7.99 16.14
C CYS A 64 -1.34 7.50 15.03
N ILE A 65 -1.65 7.73 13.74
CA ILE A 65 -0.70 7.52 12.66
C ILE A 65 0.39 8.60 12.70
N GLU A 66 -0.01 9.86 12.92
CA GLU A 66 0.91 10.99 13.07
C GLU A 66 1.78 10.76 14.31
N ASP A 67 1.16 10.50 15.46
CA ASP A 67 1.83 10.27 16.75
C ASP A 67 2.85 9.10 16.69
N HIS A 68 2.64 8.08 15.84
CA HIS A 68 3.53 6.93 15.70
C HIS A 68 4.86 7.29 15.04
N PHE A 69 4.85 8.21 14.08
CA PHE A 69 6.05 8.63 13.35
C PHE A 69 6.66 9.93 13.88
N ASP A 70 5.97 10.60 14.79
CA ASP A 70 6.50 11.77 15.50
C ASP A 70 7.44 11.38 16.64
N LYS A 71 8.32 12.31 17.04
CA LYS A 71 9.20 12.11 18.21
C LYS A 71 8.39 12.08 19.51
N SER A 72 8.59 11.03 20.30
CA SER A 72 8.02 10.89 21.63
C SER A 72 9.06 11.23 22.70
N VAL A 73 9.27 12.53 22.96
CA VAL A 73 10.33 13.01 23.86
C VAL A 73 10.22 12.40 25.26
N GLU A 74 9.01 12.26 25.81
CA GLU A 74 8.78 11.68 27.13
C GLU A 74 9.19 10.21 27.19
N LEU A 75 8.82 9.42 26.17
CA LEU A 75 9.18 8.01 26.06
C LEU A 75 10.70 7.84 25.88
N GLU A 76 11.31 8.65 25.02
CA GLU A 76 12.76 8.61 24.78
C GLU A 76 13.55 8.89 26.07
N LEU A 77 13.16 9.92 26.83
CA LEU A 77 13.79 10.24 28.12
C LEU A 77 13.63 9.13 29.16
N GLU A 78 12.49 8.46 29.19
CA GLU A 78 12.25 7.34 30.11
C GLU A 78 13.10 6.12 29.73
N LEU A 79 13.20 5.80 28.44
CA LEU A 79 14.05 4.72 27.94
C LEU A 79 15.53 4.99 28.21
N GLU A 80 15.99 6.21 28.00
CA GLU A 80 17.36 6.63 28.29
C GLU A 80 17.69 6.52 29.80
N LYS A 81 16.82 7.03 30.68
CA LYS A 81 16.99 6.89 32.14
C LYS A 81 17.01 5.46 32.61
N SER A 82 16.23 4.59 31.94
CA SER A 82 16.14 3.15 32.29
C SER A 82 17.26 2.32 31.65
N GLY A 83 18.19 2.90 30.88
CA GLY A 83 19.27 2.22 30.21
C GLY A 83 18.81 1.25 29.09
N LYS A 84 17.61 1.45 28.52
CA LYS A 84 17.02 0.61 27.47
C LYS A 84 17.43 1.08 26.08
N GLU A 85 18.72 1.01 25.77
CA GLU A 85 19.31 1.60 24.57
C GLU A 85 18.74 1.02 23.25
N GLU A 86 18.48 -0.28 23.18
CA GLU A 86 17.91 -0.91 21.98
C GLU A 86 16.49 -0.39 21.69
N MET A 87 15.65 -0.26 22.75
CA MET A 87 14.30 0.27 22.60
C MET A 87 14.32 1.78 22.24
N LEU A 88 15.25 2.53 22.85
CA LEU A 88 15.45 3.94 22.52
C LEU A 88 15.85 4.13 21.05
N LYS A 89 16.79 3.30 20.60
CA LYS A 89 17.19 3.31 19.19
C LYS A 89 16.01 2.97 18.27
N MET A 90 15.23 1.93 18.59
CA MET A 90 14.05 1.54 17.81
C MET A 90 13.05 2.69 17.68
N VAL A 91 12.74 3.40 18.76
CA VAL A 91 11.79 4.52 18.75
C VAL A 91 12.33 5.69 17.90
N ARG A 92 13.61 6.01 17.99
CA ARG A 92 14.26 7.05 17.19
C ARG A 92 14.32 6.68 15.71
N ASP A 93 14.66 5.44 15.39
CA ASP A 93 14.71 4.94 14.02
C ASP A 93 13.35 5.04 13.32
N ILE A 94 12.23 4.88 14.04
CA ILE A 94 10.88 5.07 13.49
C ILE A 94 10.65 6.55 13.14
N SER A 95 10.98 7.47 14.03
CA SER A 95 10.74 8.91 13.83
C SER A 95 11.67 9.53 12.77
N ASP A 96 12.87 8.98 12.60
CA ASP A 96 13.88 9.48 11.67
C ASP A 96 13.92 8.71 10.33
N MET A 97 12.95 7.80 10.09
CA MET A 97 12.96 6.86 8.96
C MET A 97 12.90 7.55 7.59
N VAL A 98 12.04 8.55 7.43
CA VAL A 98 11.81 9.28 6.17
C VAL A 98 11.00 10.55 6.45
N ASP A 99 11.08 11.53 5.56
CA ASP A 99 10.24 12.74 5.65
C ASP A 99 8.77 12.39 5.35
N ILE A 100 7.90 12.51 6.36
CA ILE A 100 6.47 12.20 6.26
C ILE A 100 5.64 13.48 6.35
N HIS A 101 4.77 13.66 5.37
CA HIS A 101 3.78 14.72 5.31
C HIS A 101 2.38 14.15 5.50
N PHE A 102 1.50 14.95 6.08
CA PHE A 102 0.11 14.55 6.30
C PHE A 102 -0.85 15.54 5.64
N ILE A 103 -1.83 15.01 4.92
CA ILE A 103 -2.95 15.79 4.39
C ILE A 103 -4.27 15.09 4.69
N ARG A 104 -5.31 15.87 4.93
CA ARG A 104 -6.62 15.30 5.23
C ARG A 104 -7.50 15.22 3.99
N GLN A 105 -8.01 14.04 3.67
CA GLN A 105 -9.17 13.88 2.82
C GLN A 105 -10.41 14.30 3.61
N LYS A 106 -10.97 15.47 3.31
CA LYS A 106 -12.08 16.07 4.08
C LYS A 106 -13.38 15.27 3.93
N GLU A 107 -13.61 14.67 2.77
CA GLU A 107 -14.78 13.87 2.43
C GLU A 107 -14.35 12.54 1.81
N PRO A 108 -14.89 11.40 2.28
CA PRO A 108 -14.51 10.07 1.80
C PRO A 108 -15.18 9.77 0.45
N LYS A 109 -14.69 10.36 -0.65
CA LYS A 109 -15.23 10.22 -2.00
C LYS A 109 -14.52 9.14 -2.84
N GLY A 110 -13.85 8.19 -2.22
CA GLY A 110 -13.15 7.08 -2.88
C GLY A 110 -11.64 7.28 -3.02
N LEU A 111 -10.97 6.23 -3.55
CA LEU A 111 -9.51 6.18 -3.66
C LEU A 111 -8.97 7.21 -4.65
N GLY A 112 -9.60 7.37 -5.83
CA GLY A 112 -9.20 8.39 -6.80
C GLY A 112 -9.25 9.80 -6.21
N HIS A 113 -10.29 10.12 -5.43
CA HIS A 113 -10.37 11.40 -4.72
C HIS A 113 -9.28 11.55 -3.65
N ALA A 114 -8.92 10.48 -2.92
CA ALA A 114 -7.79 10.54 -1.99
C ALA A 114 -6.50 10.93 -2.73
N ILE A 115 -6.19 10.23 -3.83
CA ILE A 115 -5.02 10.54 -4.66
C ILE A 115 -5.05 11.98 -5.18
N SER A 116 -6.21 12.51 -5.61
CA SER A 116 -6.31 13.89 -6.09
C SER A 116 -5.91 14.93 -5.04
N CYS A 117 -6.08 14.63 -3.74
CA CYS A 117 -5.63 15.51 -2.66
C CYS A 117 -4.10 15.71 -2.64
N ALA A 118 -3.34 14.81 -3.24
CA ALA A 118 -1.88 14.87 -3.27
C ALA A 118 -1.30 15.73 -4.40
N LYS A 119 -2.12 16.30 -5.29
CA LYS A 119 -1.69 17.03 -6.49
C LYS A 119 -0.59 18.06 -6.20
N THR A 120 -0.77 18.89 -5.17
CA THR A 120 0.20 19.94 -4.81
C THR A 120 1.52 19.37 -4.31
N PHE A 121 1.49 18.30 -3.52
CA PHE A 121 2.70 17.62 -3.00
C PHE A 121 3.50 16.96 -4.13
N VAL A 122 2.81 16.27 -5.02
CA VAL A 122 3.45 15.56 -6.14
C VAL A 122 4.00 16.55 -7.18
N GLY A 123 3.26 17.62 -7.45
CA GLY A 123 3.61 18.55 -8.52
C GLY A 123 3.62 17.87 -9.88
N ASN A 124 4.74 17.96 -10.58
CA ASN A 124 4.91 17.47 -11.96
C ASN A 124 5.89 16.27 -12.03
N GLU A 125 5.92 15.43 -11.00
CA GLU A 125 6.80 14.27 -10.89
C GLU A 125 6.01 12.97 -10.93
N PRO A 126 6.56 11.87 -11.49
CA PRO A 126 5.98 10.55 -11.29
C PRO A 126 6.12 10.15 -9.82
N PHE A 127 5.18 9.39 -9.32
CA PHE A 127 5.09 9.06 -7.90
C PHE A 127 4.59 7.63 -7.68
N ALA A 128 4.91 7.09 -6.53
CA ALA A 128 4.41 5.81 -6.07
C ALA A 128 3.09 5.97 -5.30
N VAL A 129 2.22 4.96 -5.37
CA VAL A 129 1.07 4.80 -4.47
C VAL A 129 1.16 3.44 -3.82
N LEU A 130 1.06 3.40 -2.48
CA LEU A 130 1.01 2.16 -1.71
C LEU A 130 -0.29 2.17 -0.89
N LEU A 131 -1.15 1.16 -1.09
CA LEU A 131 -2.37 1.06 -0.31
C LEU A 131 -2.07 0.64 1.13
N GLY A 132 -2.74 1.28 2.10
CA GLY A 132 -2.50 1.14 3.53
C GLY A 132 -2.97 -0.20 4.15
N ASP A 133 -3.50 -1.10 3.35
CA ASP A 133 -4.01 -2.41 3.75
C ASP A 133 -3.47 -3.59 2.93
N ASP A 134 -2.41 -3.35 2.16
CA ASP A 134 -1.68 -4.38 1.43
C ASP A 134 -0.22 -4.44 1.91
N ILE A 135 0.22 -5.58 2.40
CA ILE A 135 1.61 -5.85 2.76
C ILE A 135 2.18 -6.88 1.79
N VAL A 136 3.38 -6.63 1.31
CA VAL A 136 4.11 -7.60 0.49
C VAL A 136 5.41 -7.96 1.17
N TYR A 137 5.57 -9.25 1.46
CA TYR A 137 6.83 -9.80 1.97
C TYR A 137 7.68 -10.32 0.81
N ASN A 138 8.93 -9.90 0.78
CA ASN A 138 9.94 -10.42 -0.15
C ASN A 138 11.31 -10.39 0.55
N GLU A 139 12.06 -11.49 0.51
CA GLU A 139 13.42 -11.59 1.07
C GLU A 139 14.47 -10.85 0.23
N GLY A 140 14.17 -10.64 -1.04
CA GLY A 140 15.06 -9.97 -1.98
C GLY A 140 14.68 -8.51 -2.22
N LYS A 141 14.22 -8.22 -3.44
CA LYS A 141 13.87 -6.87 -3.88
C LYS A 141 12.46 -6.48 -3.43
N PRO A 142 12.26 -5.37 -2.71
CA PRO A 142 10.93 -4.89 -2.34
C PRO A 142 9.98 -4.78 -3.55
N CYS A 143 8.69 -5.03 -3.33
CA CYS A 143 7.70 -4.98 -4.41
C CYS A 143 7.71 -3.61 -5.13
N LEU A 144 7.68 -2.51 -4.39
CA LEU A 144 7.74 -1.18 -4.99
C LEU A 144 9.02 -0.96 -5.80
N LYS A 145 10.16 -1.49 -5.36
CA LYS A 145 11.43 -1.37 -6.10
C LYS A 145 11.37 -2.12 -7.43
N GLN A 146 10.67 -3.25 -7.50
CA GLN A 146 10.46 -3.97 -8.75
C GLN A 146 9.66 -3.12 -9.76
N LEU A 147 8.61 -2.43 -9.28
CA LEU A 147 7.83 -1.53 -10.12
C LEU A 147 8.64 -0.29 -10.55
N ILE A 148 9.50 0.24 -9.68
CA ILE A 148 10.39 1.36 -10.03
C ILE A 148 11.35 0.96 -11.14
N ASP A 149 11.92 -0.25 -11.08
CA ASP A 149 12.82 -0.75 -12.13
C ASP A 149 12.08 -0.89 -13.47
N CYS A 150 10.85 -1.42 -13.46
CA CYS A 150 9.98 -1.46 -14.65
C CYS A 150 9.65 -0.05 -15.16
N TYR A 151 9.35 0.91 -14.26
CA TYR A 151 9.18 2.31 -14.65
C TYR A 151 10.45 2.89 -15.26
N ASP A 152 11.62 2.55 -14.75
CA ASP A 152 12.90 3.04 -15.27
C ASP A 152 13.17 2.57 -16.70
N GLU A 153 12.60 1.45 -17.10
CA GLU A 153 12.65 0.94 -18.46
C GLU A 153 11.62 1.61 -19.37
N TYR A 154 10.34 1.60 -19.00
CA TYR A 154 9.23 2.03 -19.87
C TYR A 154 8.87 3.52 -19.74
N LYS A 155 9.28 4.22 -18.67
CA LYS A 155 9.07 5.66 -18.40
C LYS A 155 7.59 6.10 -18.44
N THR A 156 6.70 5.22 -18.07
CA THR A 156 5.25 5.47 -17.97
C THR A 156 4.65 4.74 -16.79
N SER A 157 3.35 4.92 -16.54
CA SER A 157 2.65 4.32 -15.38
C SER A 157 2.78 2.80 -15.35
N VAL A 158 3.05 2.24 -14.15
CA VAL A 158 3.20 0.80 -13.88
C VAL A 158 2.28 0.39 -12.75
N LEU A 159 1.51 -0.68 -12.96
CA LEU A 159 0.62 -1.29 -11.98
C LEU A 159 1.26 -2.55 -11.40
N GLY A 160 1.31 -2.69 -10.08
CA GLY A 160 1.70 -3.94 -9.43
C GLY A 160 0.56 -4.94 -9.47
N VAL A 161 0.81 -6.10 -10.05
CA VAL A 161 -0.21 -7.14 -10.23
C VAL A 161 0.27 -8.51 -9.78
N GLN A 162 -0.67 -9.40 -9.49
CA GLN A 162 -0.48 -10.85 -9.41
C GLN A 162 -1.74 -11.56 -9.89
N THR A 163 -1.60 -12.83 -10.26
CA THR A 163 -2.73 -13.69 -10.56
C THR A 163 -3.45 -14.10 -9.29
N VAL A 164 -4.76 -13.89 -9.22
CA VAL A 164 -5.63 -14.30 -8.12
C VAL A 164 -6.54 -15.46 -8.53
N GLU A 165 -7.18 -16.12 -7.54
CA GLU A 165 -8.20 -17.12 -7.84
C GLU A 165 -9.41 -16.46 -8.51
N ALA A 166 -10.05 -17.16 -9.46
CA ALA A 166 -11.20 -16.61 -10.20
C ALA A 166 -12.32 -16.09 -9.28
N LYS A 167 -12.59 -16.77 -8.15
CA LYS A 167 -13.60 -16.36 -7.17
C LYS A 167 -13.30 -15.00 -6.50
N ASP A 168 -12.06 -14.51 -6.56
CA ASP A 168 -11.61 -13.32 -5.85
C ASP A 168 -11.48 -12.08 -6.77
N VAL A 169 -11.71 -12.22 -8.09
CA VAL A 169 -11.60 -11.10 -9.04
C VAL A 169 -12.52 -9.93 -8.70
N ASN A 170 -13.65 -10.20 -8.07
CA ASN A 170 -14.63 -9.19 -7.66
C ASN A 170 -14.18 -8.30 -6.48
N LYS A 171 -12.99 -8.53 -5.95
CA LYS A 171 -12.39 -7.72 -4.87
C LYS A 171 -11.47 -6.62 -5.41
N TYR A 172 -10.99 -6.74 -6.66
CA TYR A 172 -9.87 -5.96 -7.19
C TYR A 172 -10.19 -5.33 -8.54
N GLY A 173 -9.41 -4.34 -8.94
CA GLY A 173 -9.31 -3.94 -10.33
C GLY A 173 -8.60 -5.02 -11.13
N ILE A 174 -9.18 -5.45 -12.25
CA ILE A 174 -8.65 -6.53 -13.08
C ILE A 174 -8.08 -5.97 -14.38
N VAL A 175 -6.89 -6.43 -14.75
CA VAL A 175 -6.16 -5.99 -15.92
C VAL A 175 -6.58 -6.81 -17.14
N ASN A 176 -6.96 -6.14 -18.22
CA ASN A 176 -6.94 -6.68 -19.57
C ASN A 176 -5.61 -6.27 -20.21
N GLY A 177 -4.70 -7.20 -20.40
CA GLY A 177 -3.35 -6.91 -20.87
C GLY A 177 -2.80 -7.97 -21.81
N ILE A 178 -1.79 -7.60 -22.59
CA ILE A 178 -1.02 -8.50 -23.42
C ILE A 178 0.33 -8.71 -22.74
N HIS A 179 0.66 -9.96 -22.43
CA HIS A 179 1.98 -10.34 -21.95
C HIS A 179 3.02 -10.02 -23.03
N ILE A 180 4.05 -9.26 -22.70
CA ILE A 180 5.06 -8.81 -23.66
C ILE A 180 6.43 -9.41 -23.39
N GLU A 181 6.84 -9.51 -22.14
CA GLU A 181 8.10 -10.13 -21.75
C GLU A 181 8.09 -10.45 -20.26
N ASP A 182 8.82 -11.50 -19.85
CA ASP A 182 8.96 -11.97 -18.47
C ASP A 182 7.69 -11.74 -17.62
N ARG A 183 7.72 -10.77 -16.73
CA ARG A 183 6.63 -10.41 -15.79
C ARG A 183 5.84 -9.18 -16.24
N VAL A 184 6.04 -8.71 -17.47
CA VAL A 184 5.47 -7.44 -17.95
C VAL A 184 4.29 -7.66 -18.87
N TYR A 185 3.20 -6.95 -18.59
CA TYR A 185 2.01 -6.88 -19.44
C TYR A 185 1.82 -5.45 -19.95
N LYS A 186 1.53 -5.31 -21.23
CA LYS A 186 1.03 -4.04 -21.77
C LYS A 186 -0.47 -3.96 -21.51
N VAL A 187 -0.90 -3.00 -20.69
CA VAL A 187 -2.30 -2.82 -20.31
C VAL A 187 -3.11 -2.30 -21.49
N LYS A 188 -4.27 -2.90 -21.74
CA LYS A 188 -5.24 -2.54 -22.78
C LYS A 188 -6.56 -2.07 -22.21
N GLY A 189 -6.86 -2.44 -20.98
CA GLY A 189 -8.08 -2.05 -20.29
C GLY A 189 -8.03 -2.47 -18.83
N LEU A 190 -8.93 -1.91 -18.05
CA LEU A 190 -9.09 -2.17 -16.63
C LEU A 190 -10.58 -2.29 -16.30
N VAL A 191 -10.95 -3.19 -15.40
CA VAL A 191 -12.33 -3.34 -14.93
C VAL A 191 -12.32 -3.38 -13.40
N GLU A 192 -13.04 -2.45 -12.76
CA GLU A 192 -13.13 -2.37 -11.29
C GLU A 192 -14.11 -3.41 -10.74
N LYS A 193 -13.61 -4.35 -9.97
CA LYS A 193 -14.39 -5.39 -9.26
C LYS A 193 -15.45 -6.05 -10.15
N PRO A 194 -15.05 -6.68 -11.27
CA PRO A 194 -16.00 -7.37 -12.16
C PRO A 194 -16.65 -8.56 -11.47
N SER A 195 -17.74 -9.06 -12.04
CA SER A 195 -18.17 -10.44 -11.74
C SER A 195 -17.18 -11.44 -12.33
N VAL A 196 -17.25 -12.70 -11.93
CA VAL A 196 -16.35 -13.76 -12.47
C VAL A 196 -16.51 -13.90 -13.97
N GLU A 197 -17.75 -13.74 -14.46
CA GLU A 197 -18.12 -13.87 -15.87
C GLU A 197 -17.65 -12.67 -16.72
N GLU A 198 -17.54 -11.49 -16.10
CA GLU A 198 -17.14 -10.25 -16.78
C GLU A 198 -15.65 -9.95 -16.68
N ALA A 199 -14.92 -10.70 -15.83
CA ALA A 199 -13.50 -10.48 -15.61
C ALA A 199 -12.70 -10.81 -16.90
N PRO A 200 -11.92 -9.84 -17.44
CA PRO A 200 -11.14 -10.08 -18.66
C PRO A 200 -9.96 -11.02 -18.44
N SER A 201 -9.54 -11.22 -17.21
CA SER A 201 -8.45 -12.08 -16.78
C SER A 201 -8.51 -12.33 -15.27
N ASN A 202 -7.53 -13.04 -14.73
CA ASN A 202 -7.33 -13.18 -13.27
C ASN A 202 -6.16 -12.31 -12.77
N VAL A 203 -5.64 -11.39 -13.59
CA VAL A 203 -4.52 -10.50 -13.21
C VAL A 203 -5.07 -9.29 -12.47
N ALA A 204 -4.88 -9.30 -11.15
CA ALA A 204 -5.44 -8.31 -10.24
C ALA A 204 -4.41 -7.23 -9.87
N ILE A 205 -4.85 -5.98 -9.77
CA ILE A 205 -4.05 -4.86 -9.28
C ILE A 205 -4.00 -4.94 -7.76
N LEU A 206 -2.80 -5.00 -7.19
CA LEU A 206 -2.59 -5.31 -5.78
C LEU A 206 -1.80 -4.22 -5.04
N GLY A 207 -2.42 -3.06 -4.90
CA GLY A 207 -2.03 -2.04 -3.93
C GLY A 207 -0.72 -1.28 -4.18
N ARG A 208 0.01 -1.56 -5.24
CA ARG A 208 1.27 -0.88 -5.61
C ARG A 208 1.15 -0.29 -7.01
N TYR A 209 1.49 0.99 -7.13
CA TYR A 209 1.40 1.73 -8.39
C TYR A 209 2.56 2.69 -8.53
N ILE A 210 3.07 2.85 -9.75
CA ILE A 210 3.81 4.03 -10.18
C ILE A 210 2.93 4.78 -11.16
N ILE A 211 2.68 6.05 -10.92
CA ILE A 211 1.72 6.84 -11.70
C ILE A 211 2.36 8.12 -12.18
N THR A 212 2.10 8.50 -13.43
CA THR A 212 2.52 9.79 -13.98
C THR A 212 1.62 10.92 -13.47
N PRO A 213 2.11 12.17 -13.38
CA PRO A 213 1.32 13.30 -12.88
C PRO A 213 0.12 13.65 -13.78
N ARG A 214 0.05 13.08 -14.99
CA ARG A 214 -1.08 13.23 -15.90
C ARG A 214 -2.41 12.78 -15.28
N ILE A 215 -2.34 11.80 -14.37
CA ILE A 215 -3.51 11.29 -13.65
C ILE A 215 -4.32 12.36 -12.94
N PHE A 216 -3.69 13.44 -12.44
CA PHE A 216 -4.41 14.47 -11.70
C PHE A 216 -5.43 15.22 -12.58
N LYS A 217 -5.11 15.49 -13.85
CA LYS A 217 -6.05 16.10 -14.77
C LYS A 217 -7.23 15.15 -15.04
N ILE A 218 -6.95 13.87 -15.20
CA ILE A 218 -7.99 12.86 -15.45
C ILE A 218 -8.90 12.71 -14.21
N LEU A 219 -8.33 12.70 -13.00
CA LEU A 219 -9.10 12.62 -11.76
C LEU A 219 -10.05 13.80 -11.57
N GLU A 220 -9.70 15.00 -12.03
CA GLU A 220 -10.57 16.18 -12.01
C GLU A 220 -11.83 16.01 -12.88
N GLU A 221 -11.72 15.24 -13.97
CA GLU A 221 -12.78 14.98 -14.92
C GLU A 221 -13.52 13.64 -14.65
N THR A 222 -12.96 12.78 -13.79
CA THR A 222 -13.53 11.46 -13.51
C THR A 222 -14.81 11.58 -12.69
N LYS A 223 -15.90 11.03 -13.22
CA LYS A 223 -17.18 10.96 -12.52
C LYS A 223 -17.21 9.85 -11.50
N PRO A 224 -18.05 9.97 -10.43
CA PRO A 224 -18.28 8.87 -9.52
C PRO A 224 -18.74 7.59 -10.25
N GLY A 225 -18.05 6.49 -9.98
CA GLY A 225 -18.34 5.17 -10.54
C GLY A 225 -19.01 4.25 -9.54
N LYS A 226 -18.56 3.01 -9.45
CA LYS A 226 -19.12 1.97 -8.55
C LYS A 226 -19.15 2.47 -7.09
N GLY A 227 -20.30 2.35 -6.46
CA GLY A 227 -20.50 2.81 -5.07
C GLY A 227 -20.64 4.34 -4.90
N GLY A 228 -20.72 5.12 -5.97
CA GLY A 228 -20.74 6.58 -5.91
C GLY A 228 -19.38 7.21 -5.60
N GLU A 229 -18.29 6.45 -5.70
CA GLU A 229 -16.93 6.87 -5.41
C GLU A 229 -16.14 7.20 -6.68
N ILE A 230 -15.19 8.13 -6.59
CA ILE A 230 -14.19 8.37 -7.64
C ILE A 230 -13.16 7.23 -7.54
N GLN A 231 -13.28 6.25 -8.45
CA GLN A 231 -12.41 5.09 -8.47
C GLN A 231 -11.09 5.41 -9.17
N LEU A 232 -9.98 4.94 -8.59
CA LEU A 232 -8.67 5.08 -9.23
C LEU A 232 -8.60 4.25 -10.52
N THR A 233 -9.20 3.06 -10.53
CA THR A 233 -9.22 2.16 -11.70
C THR A 233 -9.88 2.82 -12.90
N ASP A 234 -10.97 3.57 -12.70
CA ASP A 234 -11.65 4.30 -13.77
C ASP A 234 -10.78 5.44 -14.33
N ALA A 235 -10.08 6.15 -13.44
CA ALA A 235 -9.14 7.19 -13.87
C ALA A 235 -7.92 6.59 -14.60
N LEU A 236 -7.40 5.46 -14.17
CA LEU A 236 -6.32 4.75 -14.86
C LEU A 236 -6.77 4.22 -16.23
N LEU A 237 -8.02 3.74 -16.34
CA LEU A 237 -8.58 3.35 -17.62
C LEU A 237 -8.64 4.53 -18.61
N ASN A 238 -9.01 5.72 -18.14
CA ASN A 238 -8.99 6.91 -18.98
C ASN A 238 -7.55 7.33 -19.33
N LEU A 239 -6.59 7.16 -18.42
CA LEU A 239 -5.18 7.46 -18.65
C LEU A 239 -4.59 6.62 -19.79
N ILE A 240 -5.00 5.36 -19.95
CA ILE A 240 -4.55 4.47 -21.04
C ILE A 240 -4.84 5.05 -22.44
N SER A 241 -5.88 5.90 -22.57
CA SER A 241 -6.19 6.55 -23.85
C SER A 241 -5.19 7.66 -24.22
N GLU A 242 -4.43 8.17 -23.25
CA GLU A 242 -3.49 9.28 -23.45
C GLU A 242 -2.02 8.83 -23.43
N GLU A 243 -1.68 7.77 -22.65
CA GLU A 243 -0.33 7.25 -22.54
C GLU A 243 -0.32 5.72 -22.42
N ALA A 244 0.79 5.09 -22.77
CA ALA A 244 0.96 3.66 -22.52
C ALA A 244 1.00 3.37 -21.02
N MET A 245 0.54 2.17 -20.63
CA MET A 245 0.59 1.71 -19.24
C MET A 245 1.02 0.25 -19.22
N TYR A 246 1.81 -0.11 -18.23
CA TYR A 246 2.26 -1.48 -18.03
C TYR A 246 1.79 -2.03 -16.68
N ALA A 247 1.70 -3.34 -16.58
CA ALA A 247 1.49 -4.04 -15.33
C ALA A 247 2.69 -4.98 -15.11
N TYR A 248 3.20 -5.00 -13.89
CA TYR A 248 4.32 -5.84 -13.49
C TYR A 248 3.85 -6.88 -12.48
N ASP A 249 3.99 -8.17 -12.82
CA ASP A 249 3.69 -9.30 -11.94
C ASP A 249 4.81 -9.45 -10.92
N PHE A 250 4.67 -8.76 -9.78
CA PHE A 250 5.71 -8.67 -8.78
C PHE A 250 5.95 -9.98 -8.02
N GLU A 251 7.17 -10.18 -7.61
CA GLU A 251 7.57 -11.27 -6.72
C GLU A 251 7.35 -10.90 -5.27
N GLY A 252 6.89 -11.87 -4.49
CA GLY A 252 6.64 -11.72 -3.07
C GLY A 252 5.30 -12.31 -2.63
N THR A 253 5.16 -12.51 -1.33
CA THR A 253 3.91 -12.97 -0.72
C THR A 253 3.10 -11.77 -0.28
N ARG A 254 1.96 -11.57 -0.94
CA ARG A 254 1.03 -10.49 -0.59
C ARG A 254 0.04 -10.92 0.49
N TYR A 255 -0.22 -10.04 1.45
CA TYR A 255 -1.26 -10.17 2.47
C TYR A 255 -2.24 -9.01 2.36
N ASP A 256 -3.52 -9.34 2.09
CA ASP A 256 -4.63 -8.39 2.22
C ASP A 256 -4.97 -8.24 3.69
N VAL A 257 -4.32 -7.28 4.36
CA VAL A 257 -4.56 -7.01 5.78
C VAL A 257 -5.78 -6.10 6.01
N GLY A 258 -6.50 -5.74 4.95
CA GLY A 258 -7.83 -5.13 4.99
C GLY A 258 -8.95 -6.16 5.20
N ASP A 259 -8.65 -7.46 5.12
CA ASP A 259 -9.53 -8.59 5.43
C ASP A 259 -9.08 -9.32 6.70
N LYS A 260 -10.04 -9.82 7.51
CA LYS A 260 -9.73 -10.47 8.79
C LYS A 260 -8.88 -11.72 8.64
N LEU A 261 -9.17 -12.55 7.65
CA LEU A 261 -8.40 -13.77 7.42
C LEU A 261 -7.00 -13.45 6.88
N GLY A 262 -6.89 -12.50 5.95
CA GLY A 262 -5.61 -12.00 5.43
C GLY A 262 -4.74 -11.42 6.53
N PHE A 263 -5.33 -10.65 7.45
CA PHE A 263 -4.65 -10.10 8.62
C PHE A 263 -4.12 -11.21 9.56
N LEU A 264 -4.93 -12.24 9.83
CA LEU A 264 -4.50 -13.38 10.66
C LEU A 264 -3.37 -14.17 9.97
N LYS A 265 -3.45 -14.42 8.66
CA LYS A 265 -2.39 -15.07 7.90
C LYS A 265 -1.08 -14.29 8.00
N ALA A 266 -1.13 -12.97 7.77
CA ALA A 266 0.03 -12.10 7.94
C ALA A 266 0.61 -12.21 9.34
N THR A 267 -0.21 -12.09 10.39
CA THR A 267 0.24 -12.18 11.79
C THR A 267 0.94 -13.49 12.08
N VAL A 268 0.37 -14.63 11.65
CA VAL A 268 0.96 -15.96 11.85
C VAL A 268 2.30 -16.09 11.12
N GLU A 269 2.34 -15.72 9.85
CA GLU A 269 3.55 -15.88 9.04
C GLU A 269 4.67 -14.94 9.44
N TYR A 270 4.34 -13.70 9.84
CA TYR A 270 5.34 -12.78 10.38
C TYR A 270 5.87 -13.23 11.74
N ALA A 271 5.03 -13.81 12.62
CA ALA A 271 5.49 -14.42 13.87
C ALA A 271 6.44 -15.60 13.62
N LEU A 272 6.16 -16.43 12.62
CA LEU A 272 7.03 -17.56 12.23
C LEU A 272 8.37 -17.12 11.61
N ARG A 273 8.46 -15.92 11.06
CA ARG A 273 9.71 -15.34 10.52
C ARG A 273 10.60 -14.71 11.60
N ARG A 274 10.06 -14.46 12.78
CA ARG A 274 10.79 -13.85 13.90
C ARG A 274 11.53 -14.90 14.70
N GLU A 275 12.84 -14.74 14.86
CA GLU A 275 13.70 -15.68 15.59
C GLU A 275 13.30 -15.81 17.06
N ASP A 276 12.91 -14.70 17.70
CA ASP A 276 12.51 -14.64 19.11
C ASP A 276 11.15 -15.30 19.41
N LEU A 277 10.31 -15.51 18.38
CA LEU A 277 8.96 -16.07 18.54
C LEU A 277 8.77 -17.43 17.89
N ARG A 278 9.50 -17.71 16.81
CA ARG A 278 9.26 -18.84 15.90
C ARG A 278 9.11 -20.17 16.62
N ASP A 279 10.09 -20.55 17.42
CA ASP A 279 10.15 -21.89 17.99
C ASP A 279 9.03 -22.13 19.01
N GLY A 280 8.81 -21.19 19.93
CA GLY A 280 7.71 -21.26 20.88
C GLY A 280 6.34 -21.21 20.22
N PHE A 281 6.23 -20.44 19.11
CA PHE A 281 4.97 -20.34 18.37
C PHE A 281 4.66 -21.62 17.58
N ILE A 282 5.68 -22.27 16.97
CA ILE A 282 5.53 -23.58 16.32
C ILE A 282 5.09 -24.64 17.34
N GLU A 283 5.73 -24.69 18.52
CA GLU A 283 5.34 -25.59 19.59
C GLU A 283 3.86 -25.41 19.96
N TYR A 284 3.44 -24.18 20.18
CA TYR A 284 2.04 -23.87 20.47
C TYR A 284 1.09 -24.30 19.33
N LEU A 285 1.39 -23.98 18.08
CA LEU A 285 0.57 -24.36 16.92
C LEU A 285 0.40 -25.89 16.80
N ASN A 286 1.42 -26.66 17.15
CA ASN A 286 1.35 -28.12 17.15
C ASN A 286 0.38 -28.67 18.21
N THR A 287 0.14 -27.94 19.31
CA THR A 287 -0.86 -28.33 20.32
C THR A 287 -2.30 -28.15 19.82
N LEU A 288 -2.53 -27.30 18.81
CA LEU A 288 -3.85 -27.02 18.24
C LEU A 288 -4.29 -28.04 17.19
N LYS A 289 -3.37 -28.89 16.69
CA LYS A 289 -3.71 -29.96 15.76
C LYS A 289 -4.40 -31.09 16.53
N LYS A 290 -5.74 -31.02 16.58
CA LYS A 290 -6.60 -32.11 17.02
C LYS A 290 -7.15 -32.88 15.82
#